data_0997ca27aa6229a5ff3345ee90ba8703
#
_entry.id   0997ca27aa6229a5ff3345ee90ba8703
#
_cell.length_a   1.000
_cell.length_b   1.000
_cell.length_c   1.000
_cell.angle_alpha   90.00
_cell.angle_beta   90.00
_cell.angle_gamma   90.00
#
_symmetry.space_group_name_H-M   'P 1'
#
loop_
_entity.id
_entity.type
_entity.pdbx_description
1 polymer ?
#
loop_
_entity_poly.entity_id
_entity_poly.type
_entity_poly.pdbx_seq_one_letter_code
_entity_poly.pdbx_strand_id
1 'polypeptide(L)'
;MFKIKLLILLLISYLITSCINSTEDYKFKMNVAYIGGEYEGLILSNQLKSQLNNFNMLDINSQYEVQANIGHSQGLYITNIDNTSDRERIDTSLNISIFDKKLDCYTYSYSETISQFYVLASSDQFISNSTAKEEI
;
A
#
# COMPACT_ATOMS: atom_id res chain seq x y z
N MET A 1 -6.69 -2.88 -57.67
CA MET A 1 -6.65 -2.02 -56.45
C MET A 1 -7.44 -2.59 -55.27
N PHE A 2 -8.57 -3.26 -55.49
CA PHE A 2 -9.42 -3.83 -54.42
C PHE A 2 -8.71 -4.95 -53.61
N LYS A 3 -7.99 -5.84 -54.25
CA LYS A 3 -7.27 -6.97 -53.63
C LYS A 3 -6.14 -6.53 -52.70
N ILE A 4 -5.46 -5.42 -53.01
CA ILE A 4 -4.37 -4.89 -52.17
C ILE A 4 -4.92 -4.27 -50.89
N LYS A 5 -6.04 -3.54 -50.97
CA LYS A 5 -6.71 -2.97 -49.80
C LYS A 5 -7.22 -4.06 -48.83
N LEU A 6 -7.74 -5.15 -49.35
CA LEU A 6 -8.19 -6.28 -48.55
C LEU A 6 -7.02 -6.97 -47.81
N LEU A 7 -5.88 -7.10 -48.49
CA LEU A 7 -4.68 -7.73 -47.92
C LEU A 7 -4.09 -6.87 -46.79
N ILE A 8 -4.09 -5.55 -46.95
CA ILE A 8 -3.64 -4.61 -45.92
C ILE A 8 -4.57 -4.65 -44.68
N LEU A 9 -5.88 -4.75 -44.89
CA LEU A 9 -6.86 -4.81 -43.82
C LEU A 9 -6.71 -6.11 -43.00
N LEU A 10 -6.42 -7.24 -43.67
CA LEU A 10 -6.15 -8.54 -43.06
C LEU A 10 -4.84 -8.50 -42.23
N LEU A 11 -3.82 -7.81 -42.72
CA LEU A 11 -2.53 -7.67 -42.06
C LEU A 11 -2.64 -6.79 -40.77
N ILE A 12 -3.45 -5.73 -40.84
CA ILE A 12 -3.73 -4.86 -39.68
C ILE A 12 -4.52 -5.60 -38.60
N SER A 13 -5.51 -6.45 -39.01
CA SER A 13 -6.28 -7.27 -38.05
C SER A 13 -5.39 -8.28 -37.31
N TYR A 14 -4.36 -8.81 -37.96
CA TYR A 14 -3.40 -9.75 -37.37
C TYR A 14 -2.48 -9.08 -36.35
N LEU A 15 -2.13 -7.79 -36.55
CA LEU A 15 -1.29 -7.00 -35.64
C LEU A 15 -2.04 -6.60 -34.36
N ILE A 16 -3.37 -6.44 -34.44
CA ILE A 16 -4.17 -6.02 -33.27
C ILE A 16 -4.44 -7.19 -32.31
N THR A 17 -4.43 -8.42 -32.77
CA THR A 17 -4.68 -9.61 -31.95
C THR A 17 -3.48 -10.04 -31.12
N SER A 18 -2.28 -9.52 -31.38
CA SER A 18 -1.06 -9.92 -30.66
C SER A 18 -0.87 -9.27 -29.27
N CYS A 19 -1.71 -8.28 -28.92
CA CYS A 19 -1.57 -7.56 -27.64
C CYS A 19 -2.58 -7.97 -26.54
N ILE A 20 -3.45 -8.97 -26.78
CA ILE A 20 -4.57 -9.23 -25.84
C ILE A 20 -4.34 -10.44 -24.93
N ASN A 21 -3.28 -11.22 -25.10
CA ASN A 21 -3.06 -12.43 -24.31
C ASN A 21 -1.71 -12.46 -23.60
N SER A 22 -1.39 -11.43 -22.84
CA SER A 22 -0.45 -11.61 -21.75
C SER A 22 -1.17 -11.44 -20.40
N THR A 23 -2.12 -12.32 -20.10
CA THR A 23 -2.22 -12.79 -18.71
C THR A 23 -0.95 -13.62 -18.48
N GLU A 24 0.20 -12.97 -18.38
CA GLU A 24 1.33 -13.54 -17.69
C GLU A 24 0.80 -13.90 -16.33
N ASP A 25 0.62 -15.17 -16.08
CA ASP A 25 0.54 -15.74 -14.76
C ASP A 25 1.83 -15.28 -14.09
N TYR A 26 1.78 -14.13 -13.41
CA TYR A 26 2.88 -13.65 -12.59
C TYR A 26 3.09 -14.73 -11.54
N LYS A 27 4.02 -15.64 -11.82
CA LYS A 27 4.42 -16.73 -10.91
C LYS A 27 5.12 -16.20 -9.66
N PHE A 28 5.04 -14.92 -9.42
CA PHE A 28 5.60 -14.29 -8.25
C PHE A 28 4.65 -14.50 -7.08
N LYS A 29 5.03 -15.39 -6.20
CA LYS A 29 4.28 -15.69 -4.99
C LYS A 29 4.94 -15.00 -3.81
N MET A 30 4.14 -14.58 -2.84
CA MET A 30 4.60 -13.94 -1.60
C MET A 30 3.88 -14.53 -0.39
N ASN A 31 4.59 -14.58 0.73
CA ASN A 31 4.00 -14.77 2.05
C ASN A 31 3.92 -13.42 2.77
N VAL A 32 2.91 -13.22 3.58
CA VAL A 32 2.84 -12.10 4.53
C VAL A 32 3.29 -12.64 5.88
N ALA A 33 4.54 -12.38 6.24
CA ALA A 33 5.15 -12.97 7.43
C ALA A 33 4.84 -12.17 8.69
N TYR A 34 5.28 -10.92 8.76
CA TYR A 34 5.14 -10.07 9.94
C TYR A 34 4.67 -8.68 9.56
N ILE A 35 3.66 -8.20 10.27
CA ILE A 35 3.19 -6.82 10.19
C ILE A 35 3.15 -6.27 11.62
N GLY A 36 4.02 -5.30 11.91
CA GLY A 36 4.03 -4.57 13.17
C GLY A 36 3.04 -3.43 13.17
N GLY A 37 2.62 -2.99 14.36
CA GLY A 37 1.67 -1.89 14.55
C GLY A 37 0.33 -2.37 15.06
N GLU A 38 0.24 -2.79 16.27
CA GLU A 38 -1.00 -3.13 17.03
C GLU A 38 -2.22 -3.49 16.17
N TYR A 39 -3.32 -2.75 16.33
CA TYR A 39 -4.59 -2.98 15.61
C TYR A 39 -4.46 -2.67 14.10
N GLU A 40 -3.81 -1.57 13.76
CA GLU A 40 -3.59 -1.13 12.36
C GLU A 40 -2.73 -2.14 11.59
N GLY A 41 -1.72 -2.71 12.25
CA GLY A 41 -0.90 -3.78 11.68
C GLY A 41 -1.72 -5.03 11.37
N LEU A 42 -2.70 -5.37 12.22
CA LEU A 42 -3.61 -6.50 11.97
C LEU A 42 -4.51 -6.23 10.75
N ILE A 43 -5.07 -5.02 10.64
CA ILE A 43 -5.90 -4.61 9.50
C ILE A 43 -5.07 -4.70 8.21
N LEU A 44 -3.88 -4.10 8.20
CA LEU A 44 -2.97 -4.12 7.06
C LEU A 44 -2.61 -5.55 6.65
N SER A 45 -2.31 -6.42 7.62
CA SER A 45 -2.03 -7.84 7.37
C SER A 45 -3.19 -8.55 6.67
N ASN A 46 -4.41 -8.34 7.15
CA ASN A 46 -5.60 -8.97 6.58
C ASN A 46 -5.89 -8.43 5.17
N GLN A 47 -5.74 -7.13 4.95
CA GLN A 47 -5.92 -6.52 3.63
C GLN A 47 -4.87 -7.03 2.64
N LEU A 48 -3.59 -7.07 3.01
CA LEU A 48 -2.52 -7.59 2.15
C LEU A 48 -2.76 -9.06 1.79
N LYS A 49 -3.09 -9.90 2.76
CA LYS A 49 -3.42 -11.31 2.52
C LYS A 49 -4.61 -11.47 1.57
N SER A 50 -5.66 -10.67 1.77
CA SER A 50 -6.83 -10.69 0.91
C SER A 50 -6.48 -10.28 -0.52
N GLN A 51 -5.72 -9.19 -0.71
CA GLN A 51 -5.31 -8.72 -2.02
C GLN A 51 -4.41 -9.75 -2.74
N LEU A 52 -3.38 -10.26 -2.05
CA LEU A 52 -2.50 -11.28 -2.62
C LEU A 52 -3.27 -12.56 -3.01
N ASN A 53 -4.25 -12.95 -2.20
CA ASN A 53 -5.11 -14.08 -2.51
C ASN A 53 -5.98 -13.83 -3.74
N ASN A 54 -6.57 -12.63 -3.87
CA ASN A 54 -7.39 -12.25 -5.02
C ASN A 54 -6.59 -12.28 -6.34
N PHE A 55 -5.30 -11.95 -6.28
CA PHE A 55 -4.39 -12.03 -7.42
C PHE A 55 -3.70 -13.41 -7.57
N ASN A 56 -4.09 -14.39 -6.76
CA ASN A 56 -3.46 -15.71 -6.72
C ASN A 56 -1.95 -15.66 -6.47
N MET A 57 -1.49 -14.66 -5.70
CA MET A 57 -0.08 -14.42 -5.36
C MET A 57 0.27 -14.84 -3.93
N LEU A 58 -0.71 -15.17 -3.09
CA LEU A 58 -0.46 -15.61 -1.72
C LEU A 58 0.03 -17.06 -1.70
N ASP A 59 1.19 -17.28 -1.10
CA ASP A 59 1.74 -18.62 -0.85
C ASP A 59 2.57 -18.60 0.42
N ILE A 60 2.14 -19.38 1.42
CA ILE A 60 2.79 -19.45 2.73
C ILE A 60 4.23 -20.02 2.66
N ASN A 61 4.51 -20.83 1.63
CA ASN A 61 5.81 -21.43 1.40
C ASN A 61 6.68 -20.62 0.42
N SER A 62 6.24 -19.42 0.06
CA SER A 62 6.99 -18.56 -0.86
C SER A 62 8.39 -18.25 -0.35
N GLN A 63 9.31 -18.10 -1.31
CA GLN A 63 10.64 -17.57 -1.09
C GLN A 63 10.60 -16.11 -0.60
N TYR A 64 9.61 -15.33 -1.04
CA TYR A 64 9.48 -13.91 -0.72
C TYR A 64 8.52 -13.70 0.44
N GLU A 65 8.95 -12.89 1.40
CA GLU A 65 8.14 -12.52 2.56
C GLU A 65 7.92 -11.00 2.61
N VAL A 66 6.66 -10.60 2.66
CA VAL A 66 6.30 -9.20 2.95
C VAL A 66 6.37 -9.00 4.45
N GLN A 67 7.15 -8.03 4.85
CA GLN A 67 7.23 -7.51 6.20
C GLN A 67 6.83 -6.05 6.17
N ALA A 68 6.04 -5.61 7.13
CA ALA A 68 5.67 -4.21 7.22
C ALA A 68 5.58 -3.77 8.68
N ASN A 69 5.69 -2.47 8.89
CA ASN A 69 5.45 -1.85 10.18
C ASN A 69 4.70 -0.53 9.96
N ILE A 70 3.61 -0.37 10.70
CA ILE A 70 2.86 0.88 10.76
C ILE A 70 2.98 1.45 12.18
N GLY A 71 3.18 2.75 12.27
CA GLY A 71 3.31 3.43 13.55
C GLY A 71 2.76 4.83 13.49
N HIS A 72 2.31 5.32 14.64
CA HIS A 72 1.81 6.67 14.79
C HIS A 72 2.67 7.43 15.80
N SER A 73 2.92 8.70 15.50
CA SER A 73 3.46 9.66 16.46
C SER A 73 2.57 10.89 16.50
N GLN A 74 2.46 11.48 17.66
CA GLN A 74 1.52 12.53 17.98
C GLN A 74 2.27 13.70 18.61
N GLY A 75 1.99 14.91 18.16
CA GLY A 75 2.62 16.11 18.66
C GLY A 75 1.73 17.34 18.55
N LEU A 76 1.88 18.27 19.49
CA LEU A 76 1.22 19.56 19.42
C LEU A 76 1.85 20.39 18.29
N TYR A 77 1.01 20.98 17.45
CA TYR A 77 1.45 21.91 16.42
C TYR A 77 1.16 23.33 16.89
N ILE A 78 2.23 24.04 17.27
CA ILE A 78 2.15 25.40 17.81
C ILE A 78 1.93 26.37 16.64
N THR A 79 0.80 27.06 16.64
CA THR A 79 0.41 28.01 15.58
C THR A 79 0.31 29.46 16.08
N ASN A 80 0.20 29.65 17.38
CA ASN A 80 -0.07 30.96 17.97
C ASN A 80 1.20 31.63 18.51
N ILE A 81 1.25 32.97 18.46
CA ILE A 81 2.37 33.78 18.92
C ILE A 81 2.57 33.66 20.46
N ASP A 82 1.50 33.39 21.18
CA ASP A 82 1.50 33.17 22.64
C ASP A 82 1.95 31.76 23.03
N ASN A 83 2.47 30.98 22.10
CA ASN A 83 2.94 29.61 22.30
C ASN A 83 1.82 28.63 22.66
N THR A 84 0.57 28.96 22.37
CA THR A 84 -0.57 28.04 22.46
C THR A 84 -0.78 27.29 21.17
N SER A 85 -1.36 26.09 21.25
CA SER A 85 -1.70 25.29 20.07
C SER A 85 -3.17 24.90 20.15
N ASP A 86 -3.87 25.14 19.05
CA ASP A 86 -5.22 24.66 18.80
C ASP A 86 -5.22 23.41 17.91
N ARG A 87 -4.06 22.91 17.54
CA ARG A 87 -3.91 21.79 16.59
C ARG A 87 -2.98 20.73 17.13
N GLU A 88 -3.34 19.52 16.80
CA GLU A 88 -2.50 18.34 16.99
C GLU A 88 -2.09 17.78 15.63
N ARG A 89 -0.83 17.37 15.52
CA ARG A 89 -0.32 16.68 14.35
C ARG A 89 -0.18 15.20 14.67
N ILE A 90 -0.77 14.35 13.85
CA ILE A 90 -0.56 12.90 13.88
C ILE A 90 0.24 12.53 12.63
N ASP A 91 1.41 11.96 12.84
CA ASP A 91 2.25 11.42 11.78
C ASP A 91 2.09 9.89 11.78
N THR A 92 1.63 9.35 10.66
CA THR A 92 1.55 7.91 10.43
C THR A 92 2.68 7.49 9.53
N SER A 93 3.54 6.61 9.98
CA SER A 93 4.65 6.04 9.22
C SER A 93 4.34 4.61 8.81
N LEU A 94 4.51 4.32 7.53
CA LEU A 94 4.40 2.98 6.96
C LEU A 94 5.75 2.59 6.36
N ASN A 95 6.29 1.45 6.80
CA ASN A 95 7.48 0.86 6.23
C ASN A 95 7.10 -0.54 5.71
N ILE A 96 7.40 -0.80 4.44
CA ILE A 96 7.17 -2.11 3.81
C ILE A 96 8.48 -2.60 3.24
N SER A 97 8.79 -3.88 3.44
CA SER A 97 9.95 -4.52 2.86
C SER A 97 9.63 -5.92 2.35
N ILE A 98 10.35 -6.36 1.34
CA ILE A 98 10.27 -7.71 0.81
C ILE A 98 11.60 -8.39 1.10
N PHE A 99 11.54 -9.46 1.90
CA PHE A 99 12.68 -10.28 2.24
C PHE A 99 12.74 -11.52 1.34
N ASP A 100 13.89 -11.79 0.75
CA ASP A 100 14.15 -13.00 -0.02
C ASP A 100 14.87 -14.02 0.87
N LYS A 101 14.17 -15.08 1.25
CA LYS A 101 14.69 -16.15 2.11
C LYS A 101 15.86 -16.93 1.49
N LYS A 102 15.91 -16.99 0.17
CA LYS A 102 16.98 -17.71 -0.54
C LYS A 102 18.27 -16.91 -0.59
N LEU A 103 18.17 -15.60 -0.75
CA LEU A 103 19.31 -14.69 -0.80
C LEU A 103 19.68 -14.12 0.57
N ASP A 104 18.84 -14.37 1.58
CA ASP A 104 18.97 -13.84 2.95
C ASP A 104 19.15 -12.30 2.97
N CYS A 105 18.37 -11.60 2.16
CA CYS A 105 18.44 -10.15 2.05
C CYS A 105 17.10 -9.49 1.70
N TYR A 106 17.01 -8.20 1.97
CA TYR A 106 15.88 -7.38 1.52
C TYR A 106 16.09 -6.99 0.06
N THR A 107 15.11 -7.34 -0.78
CA THR A 107 15.12 -7.04 -2.21
C THR A 107 14.36 -5.77 -2.55
N TYR A 108 13.47 -5.33 -1.66
CA TYR A 108 12.68 -4.12 -1.80
C TYR A 108 12.44 -3.47 -0.44
N SER A 109 12.41 -2.16 -0.40
CA SER A 109 12.03 -1.38 0.77
C SER A 109 11.32 -0.11 0.34
N TYR A 110 10.23 0.19 1.01
CA TYR A 110 9.42 1.40 0.83
C TYR A 110 9.09 1.99 2.19
N SER A 111 9.19 3.31 2.30
CA SER A 111 8.84 4.04 3.52
C SER A 111 8.08 5.31 3.15
N GLU A 112 6.98 5.55 3.83
CA GLU A 112 6.16 6.74 3.67
C GLU A 112 5.70 7.25 5.03
N THR A 113 5.56 8.56 5.16
CA THR A 113 4.98 9.21 6.33
C THR A 113 3.91 10.19 5.88
N ILE A 114 2.71 10.01 6.41
CA ILE A 114 1.56 10.89 6.17
C ILE A 114 1.30 11.67 7.44
N SER A 115 1.15 13.00 7.32
CA SER A 115 0.83 13.88 8.44
C SER A 115 -0.59 14.41 8.30
N GLN A 116 -1.36 14.33 9.37
CA GLN A 116 -2.67 14.96 9.47
C GLN A 116 -2.72 15.91 10.66
N PHE A 117 -3.51 16.98 10.51
CA PHE A 117 -3.70 18.00 11.52
C PHE A 117 -5.15 18.00 11.99
N TYR A 118 -5.33 17.92 13.30
CA TYR A 118 -6.64 18.00 13.94
C TYR A 118 -6.72 19.26 14.75
N VAL A 119 -7.84 19.96 14.65
CA VAL A 119 -8.14 21.11 15.50
C VAL A 119 -8.59 20.57 16.86
N LEU A 120 -7.93 20.98 17.92
CA LEU A 120 -8.39 20.72 19.28
C LEU A 120 -9.62 21.59 19.51
N ALA A 121 -10.81 21.04 19.31
CA ALA A 121 -12.04 21.74 19.62
C ALA A 121 -12.08 22.02 21.13
N SER A 122 -12.48 23.26 21.48
CA SER A 122 -12.75 23.63 22.87
C SER A 122 -13.67 22.57 23.51
N SER A 123 -13.26 22.02 24.58
CA SER A 123 -13.76 21.07 25.59
C SER A 123 -15.02 20.21 25.36
N ASP A 124 -15.83 20.43 24.34
CA ASP A 124 -17.13 19.78 24.17
C ASP A 124 -17.24 18.80 22.97
N GLN A 125 -16.22 18.68 22.14
CA GLN A 125 -16.19 17.74 21.01
C GLN A 125 -14.85 17.02 20.91
N PHE A 126 -14.61 16.09 21.80
CA PHE A 126 -13.50 15.15 21.67
C PHE A 126 -13.83 14.11 20.57
N ILE A 127 -13.34 14.33 19.36
CA ILE A 127 -13.01 13.19 18.51
C ILE A 127 -11.84 12.49 19.20
N SER A 128 -12.03 11.27 19.65
CA SER A 128 -10.96 10.56 20.34
C SER A 128 -9.77 10.37 19.39
N ASN A 129 -8.55 10.44 19.93
CA ASN A 129 -7.33 10.21 19.14
C ASN A 129 -7.35 8.85 18.39
N SER A 130 -8.15 7.88 18.83
CA SER A 130 -8.36 6.62 18.16
C SER A 130 -9.09 6.79 16.83
N THR A 131 -10.16 7.60 16.79
CA THR A 131 -10.92 7.87 15.55
C THR A 131 -10.04 8.58 14.51
N ALA A 132 -9.20 9.53 14.95
CA ALA A 132 -8.27 10.23 14.07
C ALA A 132 -7.23 9.30 13.43
N LYS A 133 -6.77 8.27 14.14
CA LYS A 133 -5.84 7.27 13.62
C LYS A 133 -6.50 6.29 12.64
N GLU A 134 -7.81 6.04 12.79
CA GLU A 134 -8.57 5.15 11.90
C GLU A 134 -8.85 5.78 10.52
N GLU A 135 -8.83 7.13 10.42
CA GLU A 135 -9.07 7.87 9.18
C GLU A 135 -7.81 8.02 8.29
N ILE A 136 -6.63 7.71 8.81
CA ILE A 136 -5.36 7.74 8.07
C ILE A 136 -5.05 6.37 7.47
#